data_45982ec3caa7958867cfdd09e59eea13
#
_entry.id   45982ec3caa7958867cfdd09e59eea13
#
_cell.length_a   1.000
_cell.length_b   1.000
_cell.length_c   1.000
_cell.angle_alpha   90.00
_cell.angle_beta   90.00
_cell.angle_gamma   90.00
#
_symmetry.space_group_name_H-M   'P 1'
#
loop_
_entity.id
_entity.type
_entity.pdbx_description
1 polymer ?
#
loop_
_entity_poly.entity_id
_entity_poly.type
_entity_poly.pdbx_seq_one_letter_code
_entity_poly.pdbx_strand_id
1 'polypeptide(L)'
;MNVAPLNKSPVRTLTYSAICLALALVLPFLTGQIPQIGSALCPMHLPVLLCGFLCGPWWAAAVGFVAPLLRSAIFTMPPMPAAIAMAFELCTYGLVSGLLRHKSHKSLGWLYGSLIIAMVAGRLVWGVAQVVILGLSDSAFSWAAFWAGAIANAVPGIIVQLILIPLLVLALRKAKLAD
;
A
#
# COMPACT_ATOMS: atom_id res chain seq x y z
N MET A 1 2.87 28.42 14.45
CA MET A 1 3.77 27.49 15.14
C MET A 1 4.53 26.71 14.06
N ASN A 2 5.81 27.03 13.87
CA ASN A 2 6.72 26.28 13.01
C ASN A 2 7.01 24.94 13.71
N VAL A 3 6.35 23.89 13.30
CA VAL A 3 6.73 22.53 13.68
C VAL A 3 7.97 22.23 12.85
N ALA A 4 9.15 22.32 13.48
CA ALA A 4 10.38 21.87 12.85
C ALA A 4 10.19 20.43 12.35
N PRO A 5 10.65 20.08 11.13
CA PRO A 5 10.61 18.70 10.67
C PRO A 5 11.43 17.89 11.66
N LEU A 6 10.78 16.96 12.37
CA LEU A 6 11.49 16.00 13.23
C LEU A 6 12.48 15.27 12.33
N ASN A 7 13.75 15.60 12.54
CA ASN A 7 14.87 15.02 11.82
C ASN A 7 15.02 13.56 12.29
N LYS A 8 14.17 12.68 11.77
CA LYS A 8 14.28 11.23 12.05
C LYS A 8 15.64 10.80 11.56
N SER A 9 16.43 10.19 12.44
CA SER A 9 17.71 9.64 12.02
C SER A 9 17.48 8.72 10.81
N PRO A 10 18.31 8.77 9.77
CA PRO A 10 18.16 7.94 8.58
C PRO A 10 18.10 6.45 8.93
N VAL A 11 18.81 6.03 9.97
CA VAL A 11 18.80 4.66 10.51
C VAL A 11 17.39 4.26 10.99
N ARG A 12 16.70 5.13 11.75
CA ARG A 12 15.34 4.85 12.24
C ARG A 12 14.35 4.69 11.08
N THR A 13 14.45 5.55 10.07
CA THR A 13 13.59 5.48 8.90
C THR A 13 13.84 4.20 8.10
N LEU A 14 15.12 3.84 7.91
CA LEU A 14 15.51 2.59 7.26
C LEU A 14 14.97 1.37 8.01
N THR A 15 15.13 1.33 9.34
CA THR A 15 14.62 0.22 10.17
C THR A 15 13.10 0.06 10.03
N TYR A 16 12.34 1.17 10.11
CA TYR A 16 10.89 1.10 9.94
C TYR A 16 10.47 0.68 8.54
N SER A 17 11.18 1.13 7.51
CA SER A 17 10.92 0.71 6.14
C SER A 17 11.21 -0.78 5.94
N ALA A 18 12.29 -1.30 6.53
CA ALA A 18 12.64 -2.71 6.51
C ALA A 18 11.58 -3.57 7.23
N ILE A 19 11.09 -3.13 8.38
CA ILE A 19 10.00 -3.80 9.11
C ILE A 19 8.72 -3.81 8.26
N CYS A 20 8.36 -2.68 7.63
CA CYS A 20 7.20 -2.63 6.74
C CYS A 20 7.35 -3.55 5.54
N LEU A 21 8.54 -3.65 4.94
CA LEU A 21 8.82 -4.58 3.86
C LEU A 21 8.68 -6.04 4.34
N ALA A 22 9.25 -6.39 5.48
CA ALA A 22 9.12 -7.72 6.05
C ALA A 22 7.65 -8.08 6.33
N LEU A 23 6.88 -7.17 6.90
CA LEU A 23 5.44 -7.34 7.11
C LEU A 23 4.68 -7.53 5.80
N ALA A 24 5.03 -6.76 4.74
CA ALA A 24 4.41 -6.92 3.42
C ALA A 24 4.68 -8.30 2.81
N LEU A 25 5.83 -8.91 3.09
CA LEU A 25 6.14 -10.27 2.65
C LEU A 25 5.43 -11.34 3.48
N VAL A 26 5.29 -11.12 4.79
CA VAL A 26 4.78 -12.15 5.74
C VAL A 26 3.25 -12.13 5.85
N LEU A 27 2.61 -10.95 5.88
CA LEU A 27 1.15 -10.86 6.09
C LEU A 27 0.30 -11.70 5.11
N PRO A 28 0.65 -11.83 3.82
CA PRO A 28 -0.12 -12.68 2.93
C PRO A 28 -0.13 -14.17 3.30
N PHE A 29 0.80 -14.65 4.14
CA PHE A 29 0.74 -16.02 4.65
C PHE A 29 -0.43 -16.22 5.62
N LEU A 30 -0.88 -15.16 6.31
CA LEU A 30 -2.07 -15.22 7.17
C LEU A 30 -3.36 -15.48 6.39
N THR A 31 -3.38 -15.21 5.09
CA THR A 31 -4.49 -15.54 4.19
C THR A 31 -4.36 -16.94 3.57
N GLY A 32 -3.44 -17.77 4.08
CA GLY A 32 -3.18 -19.13 3.60
C GLY A 32 -2.68 -19.20 2.17
N GLN A 33 -2.18 -18.10 1.61
CA GLN A 33 -1.81 -17.96 0.19
C GLN A 33 -2.95 -18.32 -0.79
N ILE A 34 -4.20 -18.24 -0.33
CA ILE A 34 -5.39 -18.44 -1.18
C ILE A 34 -5.59 -17.17 -2.01
N PRO A 35 -5.49 -17.25 -3.36
CA PRO A 35 -5.51 -16.07 -4.22
C PRO A 35 -6.78 -15.22 -4.05
N GLN A 36 -7.93 -15.85 -3.86
CA GLN A 36 -9.23 -15.18 -3.68
C GLN A 36 -9.27 -14.38 -2.37
N ILE A 37 -8.78 -14.95 -1.27
CA ILE A 37 -8.73 -14.29 0.03
C ILE A 37 -7.64 -13.21 0.03
N GLY A 38 -6.49 -13.49 -0.58
CA GLY A 38 -5.38 -12.54 -0.71
C GLY A 38 -5.76 -11.31 -1.52
N SER A 39 -6.47 -11.49 -2.64
CA SER A 39 -6.98 -10.38 -3.47
C SER A 39 -8.07 -9.57 -2.75
N ALA A 40 -8.93 -10.23 -1.97
CA ALA A 40 -10.00 -9.57 -1.22
C ALA A 40 -9.47 -8.76 -0.03
N LEU A 41 -8.51 -9.28 0.75
CA LEU A 41 -8.00 -8.62 1.95
C LEU A 41 -6.84 -7.67 1.68
N CYS A 42 -6.16 -7.80 0.55
CA CYS A 42 -5.03 -6.95 0.15
C CYS A 42 -3.99 -6.75 1.29
N PRO A 43 -3.47 -7.82 1.92
CA PRO A 43 -2.68 -7.71 3.15
C PRO A 43 -1.37 -6.93 2.96
N MET A 44 -0.78 -6.94 1.77
CA MET A 44 0.46 -6.20 1.46
C MET A 44 0.26 -4.68 1.46
N HIS A 45 -0.96 -4.21 1.25
CA HIS A 45 -1.27 -2.78 1.19
C HIS A 45 -1.16 -2.11 2.57
N LEU A 46 -1.50 -2.84 3.65
CA LEU A 46 -1.45 -2.32 5.02
C LEU A 46 -0.06 -1.81 5.42
N PRO A 47 1.03 -2.62 5.30
CA PRO A 47 2.36 -2.16 5.66
C PRO A 47 2.87 -1.02 4.78
N VAL A 48 2.51 -0.99 3.50
CA VAL A 48 2.95 0.06 2.58
C VAL A 48 2.31 1.41 2.91
N LEU A 49 0.98 1.42 3.15
CA LEU A 49 0.28 2.63 3.59
C LEU A 49 0.81 3.12 4.94
N LEU A 50 1.04 2.19 5.88
CA LEU A 50 1.64 2.53 7.17
C LEU A 50 3.05 3.11 7.02
N CYS A 51 3.87 2.53 6.14
CA CYS A 51 5.19 3.04 5.81
C CYS A 51 5.12 4.49 5.30
N GLY A 52 4.12 4.85 4.48
CA GLY A 52 3.89 6.21 4.02
C GLY A 52 3.72 7.20 5.17
N PHE A 53 2.91 6.87 6.15
CA PHE A 53 2.70 7.72 7.33
C PHE A 53 3.90 7.76 8.27
N LEU A 54 4.68 6.68 8.37
CA LEU A 54 5.83 6.59 9.27
C LEU A 54 7.13 7.14 8.66
N CYS A 55 7.47 6.68 7.46
CA CYS A 55 8.79 6.88 6.86
C CYS A 55 8.82 7.99 5.80
N GLY A 56 7.63 8.34 5.27
CA GLY A 56 7.49 9.34 4.23
C GLY A 56 7.44 8.77 2.82
N PRO A 57 7.28 9.64 1.80
CA PRO A 57 6.86 9.23 0.46
C PRO A 57 7.88 8.33 -0.26
N TRP A 58 9.15 8.70 -0.24
CA TRP A 58 10.17 7.99 -1.02
C TRP A 58 10.46 6.58 -0.49
N TRP A 59 10.57 6.43 0.82
CA TRP A 59 10.78 5.13 1.45
C TRP A 59 9.57 4.21 1.25
N ALA A 60 8.37 4.75 1.41
CA ALA A 60 7.16 3.96 1.21
C ALA A 60 6.93 3.60 -0.25
N ALA A 61 7.26 4.50 -1.19
CA ALA A 61 7.22 4.19 -2.61
C ALA A 61 8.20 3.05 -2.98
N ALA A 62 9.43 3.09 -2.44
CA ALA A 62 10.41 2.04 -2.64
C ALA A 62 9.94 0.69 -2.07
N VAL A 63 9.43 0.68 -0.83
CA VAL A 63 8.87 -0.52 -0.21
C VAL A 63 7.68 -1.05 -1.02
N GLY A 64 6.76 -0.17 -1.45
CA GLY A 64 5.59 -0.55 -2.24
C GLY A 64 5.95 -1.13 -3.60
N PHE A 65 6.98 -0.59 -4.26
CA PHE A 65 7.44 -1.10 -5.53
C PHE A 65 8.15 -2.46 -5.39
N VAL A 66 9.03 -2.59 -4.41
CA VAL A 66 9.86 -3.78 -4.23
C VAL A 66 9.07 -4.97 -3.66
N ALA A 67 8.14 -4.72 -2.72
CA ALA A 67 7.46 -5.80 -1.98
C ALA A 67 6.76 -6.84 -2.87
N PRO A 68 5.89 -6.49 -3.84
CA PRO A 68 5.20 -7.48 -4.65
C PRO A 68 6.14 -8.20 -5.62
N LEU A 69 7.16 -7.51 -6.16
CA LEU A 69 8.15 -8.12 -7.05
C LEU A 69 9.02 -9.12 -6.30
N LEU A 70 9.52 -8.74 -5.14
CA LEU A 70 10.32 -9.61 -4.29
C LEU A 70 9.51 -10.84 -3.83
N ARG A 71 8.23 -10.62 -3.47
CA ARG A 71 7.35 -11.71 -3.08
C ARG A 71 7.08 -12.67 -4.24
N SER A 72 6.83 -12.16 -5.45
CA SER A 72 6.67 -12.97 -6.65
C SER A 72 7.92 -13.80 -6.94
N ALA A 73 9.11 -13.19 -6.81
CA ALA A 73 10.38 -13.86 -7.05
C ALA A 73 10.69 -14.97 -6.03
N ILE A 74 10.37 -14.76 -4.74
CA ILE A 74 10.69 -15.72 -3.67
C ILE A 74 9.61 -16.81 -3.53
N PHE A 75 8.33 -16.40 -3.59
CA PHE A 75 7.20 -17.28 -3.26
C PHE A 75 6.32 -17.62 -4.47
N THR A 76 6.69 -17.16 -5.67
CA THR A 76 5.93 -17.37 -6.94
C THR A 76 4.49 -16.80 -6.92
N MET A 77 4.13 -16.08 -5.87
CA MET A 77 2.81 -15.47 -5.69
C MET A 77 2.92 -14.04 -5.16
N PRO A 78 2.24 -13.06 -5.79
CA PRO A 78 1.34 -13.19 -6.96
C PRO A 78 2.10 -13.51 -8.26
N PRO A 79 1.43 -13.99 -9.33
CA PRO A 79 2.04 -14.18 -10.64
C PRO A 79 2.69 -12.89 -11.15
N MET A 80 3.80 -13.00 -11.90
CA MET A 80 4.63 -11.84 -12.29
C MET A 80 3.85 -10.69 -12.95
N PRO A 81 2.91 -10.93 -13.90
CA PRO A 81 2.11 -9.83 -14.47
C PRO A 81 1.29 -9.08 -13.42
N ALA A 82 0.68 -9.80 -12.48
CA ALA A 82 -0.06 -9.20 -11.37
C ALA A 82 0.88 -8.49 -10.40
N ALA A 83 2.06 -9.04 -10.12
CA ALA A 83 3.08 -8.44 -9.28
C ALA A 83 3.55 -7.08 -9.82
N ILE A 84 3.73 -6.97 -11.14
CA ILE A 84 4.11 -5.71 -11.79
C ILE A 84 3.01 -4.65 -11.62
N ALA A 85 1.75 -5.00 -11.91
CA ALA A 85 0.64 -4.06 -11.71
C ALA A 85 0.51 -3.63 -10.25
N MET A 86 0.66 -4.57 -9.31
CA MET A 86 0.67 -4.29 -7.87
C MET A 86 1.86 -3.44 -7.43
N ALA A 87 3.03 -3.56 -8.08
CA ALA A 87 4.20 -2.75 -7.76
C ALA A 87 3.93 -1.25 -8.03
N PHE A 88 3.32 -0.93 -9.16
CA PHE A 88 2.93 0.44 -9.48
C PHE A 88 1.81 0.95 -8.56
N GLU A 89 0.83 0.12 -8.27
CA GLU A 89 -0.25 0.43 -7.32
C GLU A 89 0.29 0.76 -5.93
N LEU A 90 1.07 -0.14 -5.35
CA LEU A 90 1.62 0.00 -4.00
C LEU A 90 2.65 1.12 -3.90
N CYS A 91 3.44 1.34 -4.95
CA CYS A 91 4.33 2.49 -5.06
C CYS A 91 3.52 3.80 -4.95
N THR A 92 2.40 3.90 -5.66
CA THR A 92 1.50 5.05 -5.61
C THR A 92 0.86 5.20 -4.24
N TYR A 93 0.42 4.12 -3.60
CA TYR A 93 -0.12 4.14 -2.23
C TYR A 93 0.90 4.71 -1.25
N GLY A 94 2.13 4.20 -1.29
CA GLY A 94 3.21 4.66 -0.42
C GLY A 94 3.57 6.12 -0.66
N LEU A 95 3.68 6.51 -1.92
CA LEU A 95 4.00 7.89 -2.32
C LEU A 95 2.93 8.87 -1.84
N VAL A 96 1.67 8.62 -2.18
CA VAL A 96 0.55 9.53 -1.89
C VAL A 96 0.28 9.62 -0.38
N SER A 97 0.25 8.49 0.34
CA SER A 97 0.08 8.51 1.79
C SER A 97 1.22 9.24 2.50
N GLY A 98 2.45 9.07 2.02
CA GLY A 98 3.62 9.76 2.54
C GLY A 98 3.64 11.26 2.26
N LEU A 99 3.20 11.70 1.08
CA LEU A 99 3.06 13.13 0.74
C LEU A 99 1.99 13.81 1.59
N LEU A 100 0.91 13.11 1.87
CA LEU A 100 -0.22 13.64 2.64
C LEU A 100 -0.05 13.49 4.17
N ARG A 101 1.05 12.86 4.65
CA ARG A 101 1.27 12.60 6.08
C ARG A 101 1.17 13.85 6.95
N HIS A 102 1.70 14.99 6.52
CA HIS A 102 1.63 16.25 7.27
C HIS A 102 0.19 16.75 7.48
N LYS A 103 -0.67 16.56 6.48
CA LYS A 103 -2.09 16.91 6.61
C LYS A 103 -2.80 15.93 7.54
N SER A 104 -2.47 14.65 7.47
CA SER A 104 -3.05 13.61 8.32
C SER A 104 -2.75 13.78 9.80
N HIS A 105 -1.68 14.51 10.16
CA HIS A 105 -1.39 14.87 11.55
C HIS A 105 -2.35 15.89 12.14
N LYS A 106 -2.98 16.73 11.31
CA LYS A 106 -3.81 17.84 11.77
C LYS A 106 -5.15 17.38 12.33
N SER A 107 -5.75 16.34 11.76
CA SER A 107 -7.02 15.81 12.24
C SER A 107 -7.25 14.38 11.74
N LEU A 108 -8.15 13.66 12.43
CA LEU A 108 -8.60 12.33 12.05
C LEU A 108 -9.25 12.34 10.66
N GLY A 109 -10.04 13.38 10.33
CA GLY A 109 -10.65 13.52 9.01
C GLY A 109 -9.63 13.62 7.89
N TRP A 110 -8.52 14.32 8.10
CA TRP A 110 -7.42 14.36 7.13
C TRP A 110 -6.68 13.02 7.00
N LEU A 111 -6.62 12.23 8.06
CA LEU A 111 -6.05 10.88 8.00
C LEU A 111 -6.88 9.98 7.09
N TYR A 112 -8.21 9.94 7.28
CA TYR A 112 -9.12 9.22 6.39
C TYR A 112 -9.09 9.75 4.97
N GLY A 113 -9.11 11.07 4.79
CA GLY A 113 -9.01 11.70 3.47
C GLY A 113 -7.73 11.31 2.75
N SER A 114 -6.59 11.30 3.44
CA SER A 114 -5.30 10.88 2.87
C SER A 114 -5.30 9.42 2.46
N LEU A 115 -5.95 8.54 3.23
CA LEU A 115 -6.10 7.13 2.91
C LEU A 115 -6.96 6.94 1.65
N ILE A 116 -8.12 7.56 1.60
CA ILE A 116 -9.04 7.45 0.46
C ILE A 116 -8.37 7.97 -0.81
N ILE A 117 -7.69 9.13 -0.74
CA ILE A 117 -6.97 9.69 -1.89
C ILE A 117 -5.87 8.72 -2.38
N ALA A 118 -5.09 8.15 -1.45
CA ALA A 118 -4.05 7.19 -1.79
C ALA A 118 -4.64 5.93 -2.46
N MET A 119 -5.74 5.41 -1.91
CA MET A 119 -6.42 4.21 -2.43
C MET A 119 -6.99 4.45 -3.83
N VAL A 120 -7.65 5.58 -4.05
CA VAL A 120 -8.19 5.94 -5.38
C VAL A 120 -7.06 6.11 -6.38
N ALA A 121 -6.02 6.88 -6.03
CA ALA A 121 -4.87 7.10 -6.91
C ALA A 121 -4.17 5.79 -7.30
N GLY A 122 -3.91 4.91 -6.34
CA GLY A 122 -3.28 3.63 -6.62
C GLY A 122 -4.14 2.69 -7.45
N ARG A 123 -5.46 2.68 -7.24
CA ARG A 123 -6.39 1.89 -8.08
C ARG A 123 -6.44 2.39 -9.52
N LEU A 124 -6.38 3.68 -9.74
CA LEU A 124 -6.28 4.24 -11.09
C LEU A 124 -4.98 3.81 -11.77
N VAL A 125 -3.86 3.89 -11.06
CA VAL A 125 -2.54 3.45 -11.58
C VAL A 125 -2.53 1.94 -11.85
N TRP A 126 -3.10 1.14 -10.95
CA TRP A 126 -3.27 -0.31 -11.17
C TRP A 126 -4.08 -0.60 -12.43
N GLY A 127 -5.18 0.14 -12.63
CA GLY A 127 -6.01 0.00 -13.82
C GLY A 127 -5.25 0.30 -15.10
N VAL A 128 -4.50 1.40 -15.14
CA VAL A 128 -3.65 1.74 -16.29
C VAL A 128 -2.59 0.66 -16.53
N ALA A 129 -1.92 0.19 -15.46
CA ALA A 129 -0.93 -0.88 -15.56
C ALA A 129 -1.53 -2.18 -16.12
N GLN A 130 -2.74 -2.54 -15.69
CA GLN A 130 -3.43 -3.72 -16.22
C GLN A 130 -3.78 -3.60 -17.70
N VAL A 131 -4.26 -2.44 -18.15
CA VAL A 131 -4.54 -2.18 -19.58
C VAL A 131 -3.27 -2.35 -20.41
N VAL A 132 -2.15 -1.81 -19.95
CA VAL A 132 -0.86 -1.93 -20.66
C VAL A 132 -0.39 -3.39 -20.69
N ILE A 133 -0.44 -4.09 -19.56
CA ILE A 133 0.03 -5.50 -19.46
C ILE A 133 -0.84 -6.40 -20.35
N LEU A 134 -2.16 -6.24 -20.34
CA LEU A 134 -3.09 -7.03 -21.16
C LEU A 134 -2.94 -6.71 -22.65
N GLY A 135 -2.75 -5.43 -22.99
CA GLY A 135 -2.49 -5.02 -24.37
C GLY A 135 -1.20 -5.60 -24.94
N LEU A 136 -0.18 -5.82 -24.11
CA LEU A 136 1.07 -6.46 -24.52
C LEU A 136 0.97 -8.00 -24.61
N SER A 137 -0.05 -8.61 -24.00
CA SER A 137 -0.22 -10.07 -23.93
C SER A 137 -1.29 -10.61 -24.89
N ASP A 138 -1.75 -9.85 -25.87
CA ASP A 138 -2.83 -10.22 -26.82
C ASP A 138 -4.13 -10.67 -26.13
N SER A 139 -4.29 -10.34 -24.85
CA SER A 139 -5.49 -10.69 -24.07
C SER A 139 -6.53 -9.59 -24.20
N ALA A 140 -7.76 -9.94 -24.53
CA ALA A 140 -8.84 -8.97 -24.64
C ALA A 140 -9.10 -8.31 -23.28
N PHE A 141 -8.98 -6.97 -23.24
CA PHE A 141 -9.36 -6.20 -22.06
C PHE A 141 -10.87 -6.30 -21.83
N SER A 142 -11.25 -6.73 -20.63
CA SER A 142 -12.66 -6.82 -20.24
C SER A 142 -12.95 -5.79 -19.14
N TRP A 143 -13.86 -4.86 -19.42
CA TRP A 143 -14.37 -3.91 -18.43
C TRP A 143 -14.98 -4.60 -17.21
N ALA A 144 -15.66 -5.73 -17.41
CA ALA A 144 -16.22 -6.52 -16.31
C ALA A 144 -15.13 -7.08 -15.39
N ALA A 145 -14.05 -7.62 -15.95
CA ALA A 145 -12.92 -8.13 -15.17
C ALA A 145 -12.18 -7.00 -14.46
N PHE A 146 -12.06 -5.82 -15.09
CA PHE A 146 -11.48 -4.63 -14.47
C PHE A 146 -12.30 -4.18 -13.24
N TRP A 147 -13.61 -4.00 -13.37
CA TRP A 147 -14.47 -3.59 -12.27
C TRP A 147 -14.50 -4.62 -11.15
N ALA A 148 -14.54 -5.91 -11.49
CA ALA A 148 -14.47 -6.98 -10.50
C ALA A 148 -13.16 -6.94 -9.71
N GLY A 149 -12.02 -6.77 -10.38
CA GLY A 149 -10.71 -6.70 -9.74
C GLY A 149 -10.47 -5.40 -8.98
N ALA A 150 -10.84 -4.26 -9.57
CA ALA A 150 -10.56 -2.94 -9.01
C ALA A 150 -11.43 -2.61 -7.79
N ILE A 151 -12.69 -3.04 -7.78
CA ILE A 151 -13.67 -2.63 -6.76
C ILE A 151 -14.26 -3.84 -6.04
N ALA A 152 -14.96 -4.73 -6.74
CA ALA A 152 -15.76 -5.76 -6.08
C ALA A 152 -14.93 -6.68 -5.18
N ASN A 153 -13.79 -7.16 -5.67
CA ASN A 153 -12.92 -8.06 -4.92
C ASN A 153 -12.09 -7.33 -3.83
N ALA A 154 -11.91 -6.01 -3.93
CA ALA A 154 -11.09 -5.26 -3.00
C ALA A 154 -11.86 -4.61 -1.85
N VAL A 155 -13.20 -4.59 -1.90
CA VAL A 155 -14.04 -3.97 -0.85
C VAL A 155 -13.71 -4.47 0.55
N PRO A 156 -13.57 -5.78 0.83
CA PRO A 156 -13.22 -6.24 2.17
C PRO A 156 -11.88 -5.69 2.64
N GLY A 157 -10.88 -5.68 1.76
CA GLY A 157 -9.55 -5.13 2.06
C GLY A 157 -9.58 -3.63 2.32
N ILE A 158 -10.36 -2.87 1.56
CA ILE A 158 -10.56 -1.43 1.76
C ILE A 158 -11.15 -1.16 3.14
N ILE A 159 -12.16 -1.92 3.55
CA ILE A 159 -12.78 -1.78 4.88
C ILE A 159 -11.75 -2.06 5.98
N VAL A 160 -11.01 -3.16 5.86
CA VAL A 160 -9.96 -3.53 6.82
C VAL A 160 -8.89 -2.43 6.90
N GLN A 161 -8.46 -1.88 5.77
CA GLN A 161 -7.47 -0.81 5.72
C GLN A 161 -7.98 0.48 6.37
N LEU A 162 -9.23 0.87 6.12
CA LEU A 162 -9.85 2.06 6.70
C LEU A 162 -10.04 1.95 8.22
N ILE A 163 -10.13 0.76 8.77
CA ILE A 163 -10.21 0.54 10.22
C ILE A 163 -8.81 0.41 10.82
N LEU A 164 -7.99 -0.46 10.25
CA LEU A 164 -6.71 -0.86 10.87
C LEU A 164 -5.64 0.22 10.77
N ILE A 165 -5.54 0.93 9.64
CA ILE A 165 -4.49 1.93 9.45
C ILE A 165 -4.66 3.13 10.39
N PRO A 166 -5.85 3.76 10.51
CA PRO A 166 -6.02 4.83 11.49
C PRO A 166 -5.75 4.37 12.92
N LEU A 167 -6.22 3.17 13.29
CA LEU A 167 -5.97 2.60 14.62
C LEU A 167 -4.47 2.45 14.90
N LEU A 168 -3.72 1.86 13.97
CA LEU A 168 -2.27 1.68 14.09
C LEU A 168 -1.52 3.00 14.10
N VAL A 169 -1.86 3.94 13.22
CA VAL A 169 -1.22 5.25 13.17
C VAL A 169 -1.46 6.02 14.48
N LEU A 170 -2.68 6.00 15.03
CA LEU A 170 -2.99 6.65 16.29
C LEU A 170 -2.29 5.98 17.48
N ALA A 171 -2.24 4.64 17.51
CA ALA A 171 -1.50 3.90 18.53
C ALA A 171 0.01 4.22 18.50
N LEU A 172 0.60 4.26 17.32
CA LEU A 172 2.01 4.59 17.14
C LEU A 172 2.32 6.06 17.48
N ARG A 173 1.39 6.98 17.20
CA ARG A 173 1.51 8.38 17.65
C ARG A 173 1.46 8.49 19.17
N LYS A 174 0.54 7.78 19.82
CA LYS A 174 0.45 7.74 21.30
C LYS A 174 1.73 7.16 21.91
N ALA A 175 2.34 6.18 21.25
CA ALA A 175 3.62 5.59 21.65
C ALA A 175 4.85 6.45 21.27
N LYS A 176 4.67 7.66 20.68
CA LYS A 176 5.74 8.55 20.17
C LYS A 176 6.67 7.88 19.13
N LEU A 177 6.15 6.88 18.43
CA LEU A 177 6.87 6.17 17.37
C LEU A 177 6.53 6.73 15.98
N ALA A 178 5.37 7.36 15.83
CA ALA A 178 4.95 8.11 14.65
C ALA A 178 4.78 9.60 15.01
N ASP A 179 5.18 10.45 14.06
CA ASP A 179 4.98 11.92 14.20
C ASP A 179 3.57 12.30 13.84
#